data_8e0e1cab8200829efff7b9dded6e3367
#
_entry.id   8e0e1cab8200829efff7b9dded6e3367
#
_cell.length_a   1.000
_cell.length_b   1.000
_cell.length_c   1.000
_cell.angle_alpha   90.00
_cell.angle_beta   90.00
_cell.angle_gamma   90.00
#
_symmetry.space_group_name_H-M   'P 1'
#
loop_
_entity.id
_entity.type
_entity.pdbx_description
1 polymer ?
#
loop_
_entity_poly.entity_id
_entity_poly.type
_entity_poly.pdbx_seq_one_letter_code
_entity_poly.pdbx_strand_id
1 'polypeptide(L)'
;DLVLANNPNKQYRKKTPDDDAAGLAGIHHFAFEMKDREEWLAQLEKVKNMSLEIVRGPVVHSPWHPRGEGSWGENESFYVLDPDGHRIEVFCDMATIDAEGGYTDAYGEKIEGPKALET
;
A
#
# COMPACT_ATOMS: atom_id res chain seq x y z
N ASP A 1 2.25 18.24 -2.98
CA ASP A 1 1.29 18.53 -1.90
C ASP A 1 -0.09 17.94 -2.21
N LEU A 2 -0.74 17.36 -1.22
CA LEU A 2 -2.12 16.92 -1.31
C LEU A 2 -3.03 18.04 -0.78
N VAL A 3 -3.98 18.47 -1.59
CA VAL A 3 -4.96 19.48 -1.20
C VAL A 3 -6.32 18.82 -1.00
N LEU A 4 -6.86 18.96 0.21
CA LEU A 4 -8.21 18.54 0.54
C LEU A 4 -9.11 19.79 0.53
N ALA A 5 -10.16 19.76 -0.26
CA ALA A 5 -11.10 20.87 -0.37
C ALA A 5 -12.53 20.39 -0.14
N ASN A 6 -13.26 21.14 0.65
CA ASN A 6 -14.70 20.93 0.82
C ASN A 6 -15.46 22.01 0.08
N ASN A 7 -16.39 21.62 -0.78
CA ASN A 7 -17.30 22.54 -1.43
C ASN A 7 -18.73 22.26 -0.94
N PRO A 8 -19.30 23.13 -0.10
CA PRO A 8 -20.62 22.90 0.49
C PRO A 8 -21.76 22.91 -0.55
N ASN A 9 -21.50 23.41 -1.77
CA ASN A 9 -22.47 23.44 -2.85
C ASN A 9 -22.44 22.18 -3.72
N LYS A 10 -21.54 21.23 -3.46
CA LYS A 10 -21.47 19.96 -4.16
C LYS A 10 -21.96 18.82 -3.27
N GLN A 11 -22.72 17.93 -3.90
CA GLN A 11 -23.03 16.64 -3.28
C GLN A 11 -21.98 15.61 -3.72
N TYR A 12 -21.44 14.90 -2.74
CA TYR A 12 -20.48 13.84 -2.97
C TYR A 12 -21.12 12.49 -2.63
N ARG A 13 -20.95 11.54 -3.51
CA ARG A 13 -21.36 10.16 -3.23
C ARG A 13 -20.12 9.37 -2.79
N LYS A 14 -20.29 8.65 -1.69
CA LYS A 14 -19.25 7.73 -1.24
C LYS A 14 -19.04 6.64 -2.32
N LYS A 15 -17.78 6.43 -2.70
CA LYS A 15 -17.40 5.34 -3.59
C LYS A 15 -17.65 3.99 -2.89
N THR A 16 -18.14 3.02 -3.63
CA THR A 16 -18.38 1.68 -3.14
C THR A 16 -17.51 0.66 -3.90
N PRO A 17 -17.34 -0.56 -3.37
CA PRO A 17 -16.67 -1.64 -4.11
C PRO A 17 -17.31 -1.95 -5.47
N ASP A 18 -18.62 -1.77 -5.59
CA ASP A 18 -19.36 -1.98 -6.84
C ASP A 18 -18.95 -0.97 -7.92
N ASP A 19 -18.58 0.24 -7.53
CA ASP A 19 -18.07 1.26 -8.47
C ASP A 19 -16.78 0.80 -9.14
N ASP A 20 -15.89 0.13 -8.39
CA ASP A 20 -14.67 -0.44 -8.96
C ASP A 20 -14.98 -1.62 -9.88
N ALA A 21 -15.90 -2.51 -9.47
CA ALA A 21 -16.33 -3.64 -10.28
C ALA A 21 -17.04 -3.19 -11.57
N ALA A 22 -17.73 -2.07 -11.55
CA ALA A 22 -18.36 -1.46 -12.71
C ALA A 22 -17.36 -0.80 -13.68
N GLY A 23 -16.08 -0.74 -13.34
CA GLY A 23 -15.05 -0.15 -14.18
C GLY A 23 -15.16 1.36 -14.35
N LEU A 24 -15.74 2.05 -13.37
CA LEU A 24 -15.89 3.50 -13.43
C LEU A 24 -14.52 4.18 -13.35
N ALA A 25 -14.29 5.15 -14.23
CA ALA A 25 -13.08 5.92 -14.26
C ALA A 25 -12.93 6.78 -12.99
N GLY A 26 -11.69 6.92 -12.50
CA GLY A 26 -11.36 7.72 -11.33
C GLY A 26 -10.02 7.32 -10.74
N ILE A 27 -9.67 7.94 -9.63
CA ILE A 27 -8.49 7.56 -8.88
C ILE A 27 -8.78 6.25 -8.15
N HIS A 28 -7.90 5.25 -8.36
CA HIS A 28 -8.05 3.95 -7.71
C HIS A 28 -7.72 4.04 -6.22
N HIS A 29 -6.57 4.59 -5.90
CA HIS A 29 -6.13 4.85 -4.53
C HIS A 29 -5.00 5.89 -4.49
N PHE A 30 -4.71 6.38 -3.31
CA PHE A 30 -3.50 7.13 -2.98
C PHE A 30 -2.60 6.25 -2.13
N ALA A 31 -1.29 6.30 -2.35
CA ALA A 31 -0.33 5.53 -1.58
C ALA A 31 0.63 6.45 -0.83
N PHE A 32 0.85 6.16 0.44
CA PHE A 32 1.77 6.87 1.31
C PHE A 32 2.82 5.90 1.85
N GLU A 33 4.07 6.23 1.62
CA GLU A 33 5.21 5.46 2.10
C GLU A 33 5.54 5.82 3.55
N MET A 34 5.73 4.79 4.36
CA MET A 34 6.32 4.93 5.69
C MET A 34 7.83 4.72 5.57
N LYS A 35 8.58 5.39 6.42
CA LYS A 35 10.04 5.40 6.41
C LYS A 35 10.64 3.99 6.51
N ASP A 36 10.05 3.16 7.33
CA ASP A 36 10.48 1.79 7.60
C ASP A 36 9.32 0.94 8.12
N ARG A 37 9.56 -0.34 8.31
CA ARG A 37 8.54 -1.27 8.78
C ARG A 37 8.08 -0.98 10.22
N GLU A 38 8.94 -0.44 11.07
CA GLU A 38 8.56 -0.07 12.44
C GLU A 38 7.52 1.06 12.43
N GLU A 39 7.75 2.09 11.64
CA GLU A 39 6.78 3.18 11.47
C GLU A 39 5.49 2.67 10.84
N TRP A 40 5.59 1.79 9.85
CA TRP A 40 4.42 1.18 9.21
C TRP A 40 3.56 0.38 10.21
N LEU A 41 4.18 -0.43 11.06
CA LEU A 41 3.47 -1.16 12.12
C LEU A 41 2.81 -0.20 13.12
N ALA A 42 3.47 0.89 13.48
CA ALA A 42 2.89 1.91 14.35
C ALA A 42 1.66 2.57 13.71
N GLN A 43 1.69 2.84 12.41
CA GLN A 43 0.52 3.37 11.69
C GLN A 43 -0.61 2.34 11.61
N LEU A 44 -0.31 1.07 11.40
CA LEU A 44 -1.31 0.00 11.39
C LEU A 44 -2.05 -0.07 12.73
N GLU A 45 -1.32 -0.05 13.84
CA GLU A 45 -1.92 -0.04 15.18
C GLU A 45 -2.75 1.24 15.43
N LYS A 46 -2.25 2.40 15.00
CA LYS A 46 -2.99 3.65 15.10
C LYS A 46 -4.32 3.58 14.36
N VAL A 47 -4.32 3.08 13.14
CA VAL A 47 -5.53 2.92 12.31
C VAL A 47 -6.53 1.98 12.99
N LYS A 48 -6.08 0.85 13.53
CA LYS A 48 -6.92 -0.07 14.28
C LYS A 48 -7.55 0.60 15.50
N ASN A 49 -6.76 1.37 16.24
CA ASN A 49 -7.23 2.09 17.43
C ASN A 49 -8.22 3.23 17.09
N MET A 50 -8.16 3.77 15.89
CA MET A 50 -9.12 4.76 15.38
C MET A 50 -10.40 4.13 14.86
N SER A 51 -10.53 2.82 14.87
CA SER A 51 -11.66 2.06 14.31
C SER A 51 -11.92 2.35 12.83
N LEU A 52 -10.87 2.68 12.07
CA LEU A 52 -10.97 2.80 10.63
C LEU A 52 -11.05 1.41 9.99
N GLU A 53 -11.86 1.33 8.95
CA GLU A 53 -12.01 0.08 8.22
C GLU A 53 -10.76 -0.23 7.38
N ILE A 54 -10.10 -1.33 7.67
CA ILE A 54 -9.05 -1.88 6.82
C ILE A 54 -9.73 -2.77 5.79
N VAL A 55 -9.75 -2.32 4.54
CA VAL A 55 -10.45 -3.02 3.44
C VAL A 55 -9.58 -4.06 2.76
N ARG A 56 -8.27 -3.99 2.93
CA ARG A 56 -7.30 -4.98 2.45
C ARG A 56 -6.03 -4.93 3.26
N GLY A 57 -5.41 -6.07 3.47
CA GLY A 57 -4.11 -6.21 4.11
C GLY A 57 -4.21 -6.46 5.63
N PRO A 58 -3.06 -6.56 6.29
CA PRO A 58 -1.70 -6.48 5.73
C PRO A 58 -1.44 -7.47 4.59
N VAL A 59 -0.75 -7.02 3.56
CA VAL A 59 -0.42 -7.81 2.38
C VAL A 59 0.99 -7.46 1.90
N VAL A 60 1.72 -8.46 1.42
CA VAL A 60 3.04 -8.27 0.80
C VAL A 60 2.86 -8.29 -0.72
N HIS A 61 3.13 -7.17 -1.35
CA HIS A 61 3.20 -7.08 -2.81
C HIS A 61 4.60 -7.48 -3.25
N SER A 62 4.73 -8.69 -3.73
CA SER A 62 5.97 -9.20 -4.29
C SER A 62 5.69 -10.43 -5.14
N PRO A 63 6.26 -10.52 -6.34
CA PRO A 63 6.23 -11.74 -7.13
C PRO A 63 7.25 -12.79 -6.70
N TRP A 64 8.23 -12.42 -5.85
CA TRP A 64 9.36 -13.30 -5.50
C TRP A 64 9.44 -13.64 -4.02
N HIS A 65 8.94 -12.76 -3.15
CA HIS A 65 9.01 -12.98 -1.72
C HIS A 65 8.13 -14.17 -1.32
N PRO A 66 8.59 -15.06 -0.40
CA PRO A 66 7.78 -16.20 0.06
C PRO A 66 6.41 -15.82 0.66
N ARG A 67 6.29 -14.61 1.21
CA ARG A 67 5.05 -14.06 1.75
C ARG A 67 4.26 -13.24 0.73
N GLY A 68 4.78 -13.10 -0.50
CA GLY A 68 4.20 -12.29 -1.54
C GLY A 68 2.94 -12.87 -2.13
N GLU A 69 2.01 -12.02 -2.49
CA GLU A 69 0.77 -12.40 -3.17
C GLU A 69 0.93 -12.57 -4.69
N GLY A 70 2.11 -12.29 -5.24
CA GLY A 70 2.43 -12.41 -6.65
C GLY A 70 2.27 -11.13 -7.47
N SER A 71 1.77 -10.04 -6.90
CA SER A 71 1.70 -8.76 -7.60
C SER A 71 3.03 -8.02 -7.59
N TRP A 72 3.19 -7.07 -8.52
CA TRP A 72 4.37 -6.22 -8.58
C TRP A 72 4.48 -5.30 -7.37
N GLY A 73 5.68 -5.07 -6.97
CA GLY A 73 6.09 -4.29 -5.82
C GLY A 73 7.11 -5.08 -4.99
N GLU A 74 7.65 -4.48 -3.99
CA GLU A 74 8.45 -5.09 -2.93
C GLU A 74 8.13 -4.32 -1.67
N ASN A 75 6.84 -4.34 -1.32
CA ASN A 75 6.34 -3.56 -0.20
C ASN A 75 5.29 -4.34 0.59
N GLU A 76 5.14 -3.97 1.85
CA GLU A 76 4.07 -4.43 2.71
C GLU A 76 3.06 -3.29 2.87
N SER A 77 1.80 -3.59 2.66
CA SER A 77 0.74 -2.58 2.56
C SER A 77 -0.49 -2.95 3.36
N PHE A 78 -1.22 -1.93 3.78
CA PHE A 78 -2.63 -2.06 4.12
C PHE A 78 -3.42 -0.91 3.51
N TYR A 79 -4.72 -1.12 3.33
CA TYR A 79 -5.62 -0.19 2.69
C TYR A 79 -6.76 0.16 3.61
N VAL A 80 -7.03 1.46 3.74
CA VAL A 80 -8.15 2.00 4.50
C VAL A 80 -9.03 2.87 3.61
N LEU A 81 -10.25 3.09 4.05
CA LEU A 81 -11.13 4.08 3.42
C LEU A 81 -11.17 5.35 4.26
N ASP A 82 -11.13 6.49 3.59
CA ASP A 82 -11.51 7.74 4.22
C ASP A 82 -13.05 7.83 4.39
N PRO A 83 -13.58 8.87 5.08
CA PRO A 83 -15.02 9.02 5.26
C PRO A 83 -15.82 9.12 3.95
N ASP A 84 -15.20 9.56 2.87
CA ASP A 84 -15.81 9.70 1.55
C ASP A 84 -15.66 8.45 0.67
N GLY A 85 -14.98 7.43 1.20
CA GLY A 85 -14.76 6.15 0.51
C GLY A 85 -13.56 6.12 -0.41
N HIS A 86 -12.68 7.11 -0.35
CA HIS A 86 -11.40 7.05 -1.06
C HIS A 86 -10.51 6.00 -0.42
N ARG A 87 -9.88 5.19 -1.27
CA ARG A 87 -8.94 4.17 -0.83
C ARG A 87 -7.57 4.78 -0.62
N ILE A 88 -7.02 4.55 0.55
CA ILE A 88 -5.69 5.00 0.94
C ILE A 88 -4.83 3.79 1.26
N GLU A 89 -3.72 3.66 0.56
CA GLU A 89 -2.69 2.66 0.83
C GLU A 89 -1.63 3.26 1.74
N VAL A 90 -1.24 2.51 2.75
CA VAL A 90 -0.08 2.81 3.59
C VAL A 90 0.90 1.67 3.44
N PHE A 91 2.10 1.97 2.98
CA PHE A 91 3.09 0.95 2.66
C PHE A 91 4.47 1.27 3.23
N CYS A 92 5.28 0.25 3.34
CA CYS A 92 6.73 0.37 3.51
C CYS A 92 7.44 -0.55 2.54
N ASP A 93 8.60 -0.10 2.07
CA ASP A 93 9.47 -0.95 1.26
C ASP A 93 9.97 -2.13 2.08
N MET A 94 10.00 -3.29 1.46
CA MET A 94 10.49 -4.53 2.07
C MET A 94 11.86 -4.96 1.55
N ALA A 95 12.40 -4.20 0.60
CA ALA A 95 13.64 -4.55 -0.04
C ALA A 95 14.71 -3.50 0.21
N THR A 96 15.88 -3.97 0.59
CA THR A 96 17.12 -3.19 0.50
C THR A 96 18.03 -3.86 -0.50
N ILE A 97 18.44 -3.12 -1.52
CA ILE A 97 19.42 -3.59 -2.51
C ILE A 97 20.77 -3.05 -2.12
N ASP A 98 21.72 -3.94 -1.89
CA ASP A 98 23.11 -3.56 -1.58
C ASP A 98 23.89 -3.13 -2.84
N ALA A 99 25.13 -2.65 -2.64
CA ALA A 99 25.97 -2.18 -3.74
C ALA A 99 26.33 -3.27 -4.75
N GLU A 100 26.25 -4.53 -4.36
CA GLU A 100 26.53 -5.71 -5.16
C GLU A 100 25.27 -6.25 -5.85
N GLY A 101 24.11 -5.61 -5.62
CA GLY A 101 22.82 -6.04 -6.18
C GLY A 101 22.14 -7.15 -5.38
N GLY A 102 22.62 -7.41 -4.15
CA GLY A 102 21.98 -8.35 -3.24
C GLY A 102 20.68 -7.76 -2.70
N TYR A 103 19.68 -8.62 -2.54
CA TYR A 103 18.37 -8.25 -2.06
C TYR A 103 18.19 -8.74 -0.62
N THR A 104 17.86 -7.84 0.30
CA THR A 104 17.52 -8.19 1.67
C THR A 104 16.13 -7.63 1.98
N ASP A 105 15.25 -8.48 2.49
CA ASP A 105 13.89 -8.09 2.83
C ASP A 105 13.81 -7.34 4.19
N ALA A 106 12.64 -6.82 4.51
CA ALA A 106 12.40 -6.10 5.76
C ALA A 106 12.48 -6.99 7.02
N TYR A 107 12.54 -8.30 6.84
CA TYR A 107 12.72 -9.26 7.94
C TYR A 107 14.20 -9.65 8.12
N GLY A 108 15.10 -9.08 7.30
CA GLY A 108 16.54 -9.37 7.34
C GLY A 108 16.94 -10.65 6.61
N GLU A 109 16.05 -11.24 5.83
CA GLU A 109 16.32 -12.43 5.04
C GLU A 109 16.84 -12.05 3.66
N LYS A 110 17.86 -12.78 3.18
CA LYS A 110 18.31 -12.64 1.79
C LYS A 110 17.36 -13.41 0.88
N ILE A 111 16.79 -12.68 -0.06
CA ILE A 111 15.87 -13.22 -1.06
C ILE A 111 16.58 -13.21 -2.42
N GLU A 112 16.57 -14.33 -3.11
CA GLU A 112 16.98 -14.36 -4.51
C GLU A 112 15.85 -13.73 -5.34
N GLY A 113 16.04 -12.47 -5.67
CA GLY A 113 15.20 -11.78 -6.65
C GLY A 113 15.49 -12.30 -8.07
N PRO A 114 14.75 -11.82 -9.06
CA PRO A 114 15.13 -12.08 -10.43
C PRO A 114 16.54 -11.53 -10.58
N LYS A 115 17.42 -12.34 -11.14
CA LYS A 115 18.73 -11.86 -11.58
C LYS A 115 18.49 -10.53 -12.29
N ALA A 116 19.11 -9.48 -11.76
CA ALA A 116 18.97 -8.13 -12.29
C ALA A 116 18.92 -8.24 -13.80
N LEU A 117 17.90 -7.64 -14.36
CA LEU A 117 17.63 -7.66 -15.79
C LEU A 117 18.95 -7.75 -16.55
N GLU A 118 19.31 -8.94 -16.97
CA GLU A 118 20.38 -9.14 -17.94
C GLU A 118 19.85 -8.50 -19.23
N THR A 119 20.06 -7.20 -19.31
CA THR A 119 19.87 -6.49 -20.56
C THR A 119 21.03 -6.76 -21.47
#